data_abee21b3e6baa9ec2971b66386cec87f
#
_entry.id   abee21b3e6baa9ec2971b66386cec87f
#
_cell.length_a   1.000
_cell.length_b   1.000
_cell.length_c   1.000
_cell.angle_alpha   90.00
_cell.angle_beta   90.00
_cell.angle_gamma   90.00
#
_symmetry.space_group_name_H-M   'P 1'
#
loop_
_entity.id
_entity.type
_entity.pdbx_description
1 polymer ?
#
loop_
_entity_poly.entity_id
_entity_poly.type
_entity_poly.pdbx_seq_one_letter_code
_entity_poly.pdbx_strand_id
1 'polypeptide(L)'
;MPILFVSGVNDLSTIGLTLDDKGQLGHLMDGNCSIHHRLPLKEGMAGSFLIFGKGVQQRSAEFKTVPSLIFNQIADPDTHRGALERCIQLCEQINTTVINHPRYVLQTSRDQVSEKLQGIPGVIMPRTQRCRPRSPDEVFSRAAAEGFGFPFIIRVAGLHGGKSMIKVDGHDDYAALHALPFDGRDFYLVEYVDYRDDNGFHHKQRILVIDGEPLLRHTLYNSDWNVHGNSRAFMLERESWEQDIAHFAHLRDEMLPPLRPAITEIARRMQLEYFGMDCNLRPDGQLLVFEANANMNVLHGRSPQTLYRRKAVVEKLHALLTKYSGEKVI
;
A
#
# COMPACT_ATOMS: atom_id res chain seq x y z
N MET A 1 15.74 18.15 16.59
CA MET A 1 14.68 17.31 15.98
C MET A 1 15.37 16.14 15.28
N PRO A 2 15.36 14.95 15.87
CA PRO A 2 16.08 13.80 15.31
C PRO A 2 15.45 13.22 14.06
N ILE A 3 14.11 13.19 13.96
CA ILE A 3 13.39 12.55 12.87
C ILE A 3 12.61 13.57 12.06
N LEU A 4 12.87 13.62 10.75
CA LEU A 4 12.11 14.43 9.80
C LEU A 4 11.14 13.53 9.02
N PHE A 5 9.85 13.69 9.26
CA PHE A 5 8.80 13.04 8.46
C PHE A 5 8.49 13.89 7.23
N VAL A 6 8.67 13.30 6.05
CA VAL A 6 8.48 14.00 4.77
C VAL A 6 7.21 13.49 4.10
N SER A 7 6.28 14.38 3.81
CA SER A 7 5.06 14.14 3.03
C SER A 7 5.09 14.91 1.72
N GLY A 8 4.30 14.48 0.75
CA GLY A 8 4.20 15.13 -0.56
C GLY A 8 2.77 15.51 -0.91
N VAL A 9 2.62 16.60 -1.65
CA VAL A 9 1.38 16.93 -2.35
C VAL A 9 1.42 16.23 -3.71
N ASN A 10 0.28 15.75 -4.17
CA ASN A 10 0.17 15.04 -5.44
C ASN A 10 0.53 15.94 -6.66
N ASP A 11 0.75 15.33 -7.80
CA ASP A 11 1.19 16.02 -9.02
C ASP A 11 0.12 16.97 -9.60
N LEU A 12 -1.13 16.87 -9.17
CA LEU A 12 -2.21 17.81 -9.47
C LEU A 12 -2.24 19.01 -8.52
N SER A 13 -1.35 19.03 -7.52
CA SER A 13 -1.29 20.07 -6.47
C SER A 13 -2.61 20.24 -5.69
N THR A 14 -3.32 19.13 -5.48
CA THR A 14 -4.58 19.09 -4.73
C THR A 14 -4.40 18.52 -3.34
N ILE A 15 -5.13 19.07 -2.37
CA ILE A 15 -5.22 18.58 -1.00
C ILE A 15 -6.70 18.43 -0.68
N GLY A 16 -7.09 17.27 -0.19
CA GLY A 16 -8.44 17.01 0.28
C GLY A 16 -8.68 17.72 1.63
N LEU A 17 -9.90 18.16 1.87
CA LEU A 17 -10.35 18.65 3.16
C LEU A 17 -11.24 17.60 3.81
N THR A 18 -11.15 17.47 5.12
CA THR A 18 -12.00 16.60 5.93
C THR A 18 -12.40 17.33 7.20
N LEU A 19 -13.52 16.92 7.78
CA LEU A 19 -13.93 17.33 9.12
C LEU A 19 -13.75 16.15 10.06
N ASP A 20 -13.19 16.39 11.21
CA ASP A 20 -13.15 15.37 12.27
C ASP A 20 -14.51 15.25 12.99
N ASP A 21 -14.60 14.32 13.93
CA ASP A 21 -15.83 14.07 14.71
C ASP A 21 -16.26 15.27 15.58
N LYS A 22 -15.39 16.27 15.71
CA LYS A 22 -15.65 17.54 16.44
C LYS A 22 -15.94 18.69 15.49
N GLY A 23 -16.02 18.45 14.18
CA GLY A 23 -16.22 19.47 13.17
C GLY A 23 -14.98 20.34 12.89
N GLN A 24 -13.79 19.91 13.33
CA GLN A 24 -12.55 20.62 13.02
C GLN A 24 -12.07 20.28 11.63
N LEU A 25 -11.62 21.29 10.90
CA LEU A 25 -11.08 21.15 9.56
C LEU A 25 -9.71 20.45 9.62
N GLY A 26 -9.59 19.34 8.90
CA GLY A 26 -8.35 18.60 8.71
C GLY A 26 -7.96 18.54 7.23
N HIS A 27 -6.74 18.08 6.98
CA HIS A 27 -6.21 17.86 5.64
C HIS A 27 -6.15 16.37 5.34
N LEU A 28 -6.59 15.97 4.15
CA LEU A 28 -6.42 14.64 3.63
C LEU A 28 -5.41 14.70 2.49
N MET A 29 -4.24 14.14 2.72
CA MET A 29 -3.18 14.02 1.72
C MET A 29 -3.11 12.55 1.28
N ASP A 30 -3.96 12.18 0.32
CA ASP A 30 -3.94 10.86 -0.28
C ASP A 30 -2.55 10.56 -0.86
N GLY A 31 -2.16 9.29 -0.91
CA GLY A 31 -0.84 8.90 -1.40
C GLY A 31 0.31 9.09 -0.41
N ASN A 32 0.00 9.48 0.85
CA ASN A 32 0.96 9.52 1.95
C ASN A 32 0.53 8.59 3.09
N CYS A 33 1.47 8.07 3.87
CA CYS A 33 1.11 7.44 5.12
C CYS A 33 0.95 8.47 6.26
N SER A 34 0.18 8.11 7.28
CA SER A 34 -0.11 8.97 8.42
C SER A 34 0.62 8.55 9.71
N ILE A 35 1.79 7.93 9.59
CA ILE A 35 2.55 7.41 10.74
C ILE A 35 2.88 8.55 11.71
N HIS A 36 3.40 9.66 11.22
CA HIS A 36 3.77 10.81 12.06
C HIS A 36 2.64 11.26 12.99
N HIS A 37 1.40 11.34 12.48
CA HIS A 37 0.25 11.81 13.25
C HIS A 37 -0.38 10.76 14.17
N ARG A 38 0.00 9.49 14.03
CA ARG A 38 -0.66 8.37 14.71
C ARG A 38 0.27 7.52 15.59
N LEU A 39 1.56 7.69 15.43
CA LEU A 39 2.58 7.03 16.22
C LEU A 39 2.94 7.93 17.41
N PRO A 40 2.75 7.48 18.67
CA PRO A 40 3.20 8.23 19.83
C PRO A 40 4.73 8.36 19.83
N LEU A 41 5.23 9.59 19.92
CA LEU A 41 6.66 9.89 20.00
C LEU A 41 6.90 10.90 21.14
N LYS A 42 8.07 10.89 21.73
CA LYS A 42 8.51 11.92 22.69
C LYS A 42 8.41 13.32 22.06
N GLU A 43 8.12 14.31 22.86
CA GLU A 43 8.15 15.69 22.45
C GLU A 43 9.55 16.09 21.92
N GLY A 44 9.55 16.84 20.82
CA GLY A 44 10.79 17.28 20.16
C GLY A 44 11.49 16.23 19.29
N MET A 45 11.06 14.97 19.30
CA MET A 45 11.67 13.90 18.49
C MET A 45 11.36 13.99 17.01
N ALA A 46 10.25 14.59 16.63
CA ALA A 46 9.77 14.60 15.25
C ALA A 46 9.49 16.00 14.72
N GLY A 47 9.72 16.19 13.44
CA GLY A 47 9.24 17.33 12.69
C GLY A 47 8.67 16.91 11.36
N SER A 48 7.91 17.77 10.74
CA SER A 48 7.25 17.53 9.46
C SER A 48 7.79 18.45 8.38
N PHE A 49 7.93 17.91 7.19
CA PHE A 49 8.25 18.66 6.00
C PHE A 49 7.31 18.28 4.86
N LEU A 50 6.74 19.28 4.19
CA LEU A 50 5.83 19.08 3.08
C LEU A 50 6.50 19.47 1.77
N ILE A 51 6.52 18.54 0.82
CA ILE A 51 7.04 18.76 -0.53
C ILE A 51 5.86 18.94 -1.49
N PHE A 52 5.91 19.99 -2.29
CA PHE A 52 4.95 20.20 -3.36
C PHE A 52 5.39 19.52 -4.66
N GLY A 53 4.41 19.10 -5.46
CA GLY A 53 4.63 18.52 -6.79
C GLY A 53 5.15 19.53 -7.82
N LYS A 54 5.08 19.16 -9.09
CA LYS A 54 5.49 20.03 -10.21
C LYS A 54 4.66 21.32 -10.25
N GLY A 55 5.29 22.41 -10.71
CA GLY A 55 4.60 23.70 -10.91
C GLY A 55 4.47 24.60 -9.69
N VAL A 56 4.82 24.12 -8.49
CA VAL A 56 4.84 24.93 -7.26
C VAL A 56 6.28 25.22 -6.87
N GLN A 57 6.60 26.49 -6.63
CA GLN A 57 7.92 26.88 -6.14
C GLN A 57 8.09 26.40 -4.70
N GLN A 58 9.05 25.52 -4.47
CA GLN A 58 9.45 25.08 -3.14
C GLN A 58 10.48 26.07 -2.59
N ARG A 59 10.26 26.57 -1.37
CA ARG A 59 11.32 27.30 -0.66
C ARG A 59 12.42 26.34 -0.23
N SER A 60 13.66 26.82 -0.24
CA SER A 60 14.80 26.05 0.30
C SER A 60 14.51 25.63 1.74
N ALA A 61 14.80 24.38 2.06
CA ALA A 61 14.68 23.91 3.42
C ALA A 61 15.93 24.36 4.21
N GLU A 62 15.72 25.26 5.16
CA GLU A 62 16.75 25.63 6.13
C GLU A 62 16.47 24.90 7.44
N PHE A 63 17.30 23.96 7.80
CA PHE A 63 17.20 23.23 9.05
C PHE A 63 18.17 23.83 10.07
N LYS A 64 17.64 24.34 11.19
CA LYS A 64 18.49 24.79 12.32
C LYS A 64 19.38 23.66 12.88
N THR A 65 18.92 22.43 12.76
CA THR A 65 19.62 21.21 13.17
C THR A 65 19.38 20.15 12.12
N VAL A 66 20.42 19.53 11.63
CA VAL A 66 20.34 18.42 10.67
C VAL A 66 19.64 17.23 11.34
N PRO A 67 18.56 16.67 10.75
CA PRO A 67 17.92 15.48 11.30
C PRO A 67 18.86 14.27 11.19
N SER A 68 18.84 13.38 12.17
CA SER A 68 19.58 12.11 12.12
C SER A 68 18.90 11.06 11.24
N LEU A 69 17.59 11.26 10.96
CA LEU A 69 16.77 10.35 10.18
C LEU A 69 15.72 11.11 9.37
N ILE A 70 15.58 10.77 8.11
CA ILE A 70 14.42 11.12 7.29
C ILE A 70 13.50 9.90 7.20
N PHE A 71 12.21 10.07 7.50
CA PHE A 71 11.17 9.09 7.20
C PHE A 71 10.33 9.63 6.04
N ASN A 72 10.54 9.09 4.85
CA ASN A 72 9.69 9.42 3.71
C ASN A 72 8.32 8.76 3.87
N GLN A 73 7.26 9.55 3.90
CA GLN A 73 5.86 9.10 4.02
C GLN A 73 5.12 9.05 2.69
N ILE A 74 5.73 9.55 1.61
CA ILE A 74 5.12 9.55 0.28
C ILE A 74 5.08 8.10 -0.21
N ALA A 75 3.89 7.61 -0.55
CA ALA A 75 3.64 6.19 -0.78
C ALA A 75 3.32 5.85 -2.24
N ASP A 76 2.74 6.78 -3.01
CA ASP A 76 2.16 6.50 -4.32
C ASP A 76 2.95 7.13 -5.46
N PRO A 77 3.70 6.33 -6.23
CA PRO A 77 4.48 6.83 -7.38
C PRO A 77 3.63 7.23 -8.58
N ASP A 78 2.36 6.78 -8.67
CA ASP A 78 1.47 7.11 -9.78
C ASP A 78 0.94 8.55 -9.68
N THR A 79 0.79 9.06 -8.46
CA THR A 79 0.19 10.37 -8.20
C THR A 79 1.15 11.37 -7.59
N HIS A 80 2.34 10.96 -7.13
CA HIS A 80 3.29 11.80 -6.40
C HIS A 80 4.72 11.75 -6.97
N ARG A 81 4.85 11.46 -8.26
CA ARG A 81 6.16 11.36 -8.90
C ARG A 81 7.01 12.62 -8.70
N GLY A 82 6.44 13.80 -8.93
CA GLY A 82 7.15 15.07 -8.77
C GLY A 82 7.59 15.33 -7.34
N ALA A 83 6.75 14.99 -6.34
CA ALA A 83 7.12 15.11 -4.94
C ALA A 83 8.22 14.12 -4.55
N LEU A 84 8.18 12.88 -5.04
CA LEU A 84 9.23 11.87 -4.81
C LEU A 84 10.57 12.30 -5.43
N GLU A 85 10.58 12.82 -6.66
CA GLU A 85 11.79 13.34 -7.31
C GLU A 85 12.43 14.48 -6.50
N ARG A 86 11.63 15.42 -5.98
CA ARG A 86 12.12 16.48 -5.08
C ARG A 86 12.57 15.95 -3.71
N CYS A 87 11.91 14.90 -3.21
CA CYS A 87 12.33 14.25 -1.97
C CYS A 87 13.71 13.58 -2.11
N ILE A 88 14.05 13.04 -3.29
CA ILE A 88 15.41 12.55 -3.57
C ILE A 88 16.42 13.69 -3.40
N GLN A 89 16.17 14.84 -4.00
CA GLN A 89 17.04 16.01 -3.89
C GLN A 89 17.21 16.48 -2.44
N LEU A 90 16.12 16.48 -1.67
CA LEU A 90 16.17 16.79 -0.23
C LEU A 90 17.04 15.78 0.54
N CYS A 91 16.89 14.50 0.27
CA CYS A 91 17.70 13.45 0.90
C CYS A 91 19.19 13.60 0.58
N GLU A 92 19.53 13.94 -0.66
CA GLU A 92 20.90 14.19 -1.10
C GLU A 92 21.51 15.44 -0.44
N GLN A 93 20.72 16.51 -0.29
CA GLN A 93 21.16 17.74 0.39
C GLN A 93 21.43 17.53 1.88
N ILE A 94 20.57 16.78 2.57
CA ILE A 94 20.71 16.53 4.00
C ILE A 94 21.77 15.46 4.29
N ASN A 95 21.92 14.48 3.39
CA ASN A 95 22.88 13.38 3.47
C ASN A 95 22.84 12.62 4.82
N THR A 96 21.65 12.17 5.19
CA THR A 96 21.44 11.39 6.42
C THR A 96 20.72 10.06 6.11
N THR A 97 20.54 9.22 7.13
CA THR A 97 19.78 7.96 6.99
C THR A 97 18.35 8.23 6.54
N VAL A 98 17.84 7.42 5.61
CA VAL A 98 16.49 7.56 5.06
C VAL A 98 15.75 6.24 5.14
N ILE A 99 14.60 6.22 5.84
CA ILE A 99 13.64 5.12 5.78
C ILE A 99 12.76 5.33 4.54
N ASN A 100 12.58 4.27 3.77
CA ASN A 100 11.83 4.26 2.51
C ASN A 100 12.33 5.34 1.55
N HIS A 101 13.60 5.22 1.17
CA HIS A 101 14.23 6.17 0.27
C HIS A 101 13.37 6.37 -0.98
N PRO A 102 13.02 7.62 -1.36
CA PRO A 102 12.06 7.91 -2.44
C PRO A 102 12.46 7.33 -3.79
N ARG A 103 13.73 7.08 -4.05
CA ARG A 103 14.24 6.35 -5.23
C ARG A 103 13.62 4.96 -5.36
N TYR A 104 13.47 4.23 -4.26
CA TYR A 104 12.87 2.90 -4.26
C TYR A 104 11.34 2.96 -4.28
N VAL A 105 10.75 3.97 -3.64
CA VAL A 105 9.30 4.21 -3.70
C VAL A 105 8.84 4.51 -5.13
N LEU A 106 9.63 5.25 -5.92
CA LEU A 106 9.35 5.49 -7.34
C LEU A 106 9.21 4.20 -8.18
N GLN A 107 9.74 3.10 -7.67
CA GLN A 107 9.72 1.79 -8.32
C GLN A 107 8.63 0.85 -7.74
N THR A 108 7.62 1.40 -7.06
CA THR A 108 6.54 0.63 -6.45
C THR A 108 5.18 0.82 -7.13
N SER A 109 5.16 1.30 -8.37
CA SER A 109 3.94 1.21 -9.20
C SER A 109 3.57 -0.26 -9.44
N ARG A 110 2.29 -0.55 -9.67
CA ARG A 110 1.79 -1.93 -9.74
C ARG A 110 2.47 -2.78 -10.80
N ASP A 111 2.72 -2.21 -11.97
CA ASP A 111 3.44 -2.85 -13.06
C ASP A 111 4.88 -3.18 -12.67
N GLN A 112 5.60 -2.23 -12.07
CA GLN A 112 6.97 -2.43 -11.62
C GLN A 112 7.08 -3.44 -10.45
N VAL A 113 6.12 -3.41 -9.50
CA VAL A 113 6.05 -4.41 -8.43
C VAL A 113 5.76 -5.80 -9.01
N SER A 114 4.82 -5.88 -9.96
CA SER A 114 4.53 -7.16 -10.64
C SER A 114 5.78 -7.72 -11.30
N GLU A 115 6.54 -6.93 -12.04
CA GLU A 115 7.80 -7.35 -12.64
C GLU A 115 8.84 -7.78 -11.60
N LYS A 116 9.04 -6.98 -10.56
CA LYS A 116 10.02 -7.26 -9.49
C LYS A 116 9.76 -8.57 -8.75
N LEU A 117 8.49 -8.92 -8.53
CA LEU A 117 8.13 -10.07 -7.69
C LEU A 117 7.89 -11.35 -8.50
N GLN A 118 7.96 -11.30 -9.83
CA GLN A 118 7.90 -12.52 -10.67
C GLN A 118 9.02 -13.49 -10.33
N GLY A 119 8.70 -14.79 -10.40
CA GLY A 119 9.67 -15.86 -10.26
C GLY A 119 10.22 -16.07 -8.84
N ILE A 120 9.64 -15.46 -7.81
CA ILE A 120 9.97 -15.76 -6.42
C ILE A 120 9.34 -17.12 -6.05
N PRO A 121 10.11 -18.11 -5.59
CA PRO A 121 9.55 -19.39 -5.15
C PRO A 121 8.49 -19.22 -4.07
N GLY A 122 7.35 -19.88 -4.24
CA GLY A 122 6.21 -19.78 -3.30
C GLY A 122 5.38 -18.49 -3.41
N VAL A 123 5.66 -17.63 -4.40
CA VAL A 123 4.89 -16.40 -4.66
C VAL A 123 4.17 -16.52 -6.00
N ILE A 124 2.87 -16.27 -5.97
CA ILE A 124 2.06 -15.99 -7.16
C ILE A 124 1.91 -14.48 -7.26
N MET A 125 2.51 -13.88 -8.29
CA MET A 125 2.36 -12.46 -8.57
C MET A 125 1.63 -12.29 -9.90
N PRO A 126 0.36 -11.85 -9.92
CA PRO A 126 -0.38 -11.63 -11.16
C PRO A 126 0.35 -10.65 -12.06
N ARG A 127 0.49 -11.00 -13.33
CA ARG A 127 1.09 -10.11 -14.31
C ARG A 127 0.27 -8.82 -14.40
N THR A 128 0.97 -7.69 -14.40
CA THR A 128 0.35 -6.38 -14.45
C THR A 128 1.03 -5.53 -15.52
N GLN A 129 0.25 -4.96 -16.42
CA GLN A 129 0.73 -4.13 -17.51
C GLN A 129 0.07 -2.75 -17.47
N ARG A 130 0.87 -1.70 -17.54
CA ARG A 130 0.38 -0.32 -17.67
C ARG A 130 -0.07 -0.07 -19.10
N CYS A 131 -1.22 0.57 -19.28
CA CYS A 131 -1.75 0.95 -20.57
C CYS A 131 -2.54 2.25 -20.50
N ARG A 132 -2.89 2.80 -21.65
CA ARG A 132 -3.64 4.05 -21.74
C ARG A 132 -4.71 3.94 -22.84
N PRO A 133 -5.75 3.10 -22.63
CA PRO A 133 -6.85 2.96 -23.56
C PRO A 133 -7.73 4.21 -23.57
N ARG A 134 -8.33 4.50 -24.72
CA ARG A 134 -9.24 5.62 -24.93
C ARG A 134 -10.70 5.19 -25.11
N SER A 135 -10.93 3.89 -25.17
CA SER A 135 -12.27 3.30 -25.32
C SER A 135 -12.29 1.86 -24.80
N PRO A 136 -13.48 1.28 -24.58
CA PRO A 136 -13.63 -0.15 -24.31
C PRO A 136 -12.97 -1.04 -25.38
N ASP A 137 -13.08 -0.71 -26.67
CA ASP A 137 -12.45 -1.48 -27.75
C ASP A 137 -10.93 -1.52 -27.62
N GLU A 138 -10.32 -0.40 -27.24
CA GLU A 138 -8.88 -0.35 -26.98
C GLU A 138 -8.47 -1.18 -25.76
N VAL A 139 -9.35 -1.37 -24.76
CA VAL A 139 -9.08 -2.28 -23.63
C VAL A 139 -8.92 -3.70 -24.12
N PHE A 140 -9.87 -4.20 -24.92
CA PHE A 140 -9.81 -5.56 -25.49
C PHE A 140 -8.61 -5.73 -26.44
N SER A 141 -8.39 -4.75 -27.30
CA SER A 141 -7.25 -4.78 -28.24
C SER A 141 -5.92 -4.81 -27.52
N ARG A 142 -5.77 -4.03 -26.44
CA ARG A 142 -4.57 -4.02 -25.58
C ARG A 142 -4.41 -5.32 -24.84
N ALA A 143 -5.48 -5.82 -24.21
CA ALA A 143 -5.44 -7.10 -23.50
C ALA A 143 -4.99 -8.23 -24.44
N ALA A 144 -5.55 -8.31 -25.64
CA ALA A 144 -5.15 -9.30 -26.64
C ALA A 144 -3.69 -9.14 -27.09
N ALA A 145 -3.25 -7.91 -27.39
CA ALA A 145 -1.88 -7.62 -27.83
C ALA A 145 -0.84 -7.99 -26.76
N GLU A 146 -1.17 -7.76 -25.50
CA GLU A 146 -0.31 -8.10 -24.34
C GLU A 146 -0.49 -9.57 -23.88
N GLY A 147 -1.34 -10.36 -24.55
CA GLY A 147 -1.57 -11.77 -24.25
C GLY A 147 -2.29 -12.02 -22.92
N PHE A 148 -3.20 -11.12 -22.51
CA PHE A 148 -4.13 -11.38 -21.40
C PHE A 148 -5.30 -12.22 -21.88
N GLY A 149 -5.52 -13.38 -21.22
CA GLY A 149 -6.74 -14.17 -21.38
C GLY A 149 -7.85 -13.68 -20.45
N PHE A 150 -9.07 -14.15 -20.68
CA PHE A 150 -10.18 -13.93 -19.73
C PHE A 150 -10.12 -14.96 -18.58
N PRO A 151 -10.51 -14.55 -17.36
CA PRO A 151 -10.79 -13.19 -16.96
C PRO A 151 -9.53 -12.36 -16.73
N PHE A 152 -9.64 -11.03 -16.89
CA PHE A 152 -8.62 -10.08 -16.45
C PHE A 152 -9.27 -8.91 -15.71
N ILE A 153 -8.46 -8.13 -15.00
CA ILE A 153 -8.92 -6.92 -14.32
C ILE A 153 -8.36 -5.70 -15.03
N ILE A 154 -9.22 -4.69 -15.26
CA ILE A 154 -8.78 -3.34 -15.64
C ILE A 154 -9.08 -2.38 -14.50
N ARG A 155 -8.13 -1.50 -14.19
CA ARG A 155 -8.28 -0.50 -13.15
C ARG A 155 -7.54 0.79 -13.47
N VAL A 156 -8.05 1.91 -12.96
CA VAL A 156 -7.37 3.21 -13.07
C VAL A 156 -6.11 3.22 -12.20
N ALA A 157 -4.99 3.73 -12.74
CA ALA A 157 -3.75 3.92 -11.99
C ALA A 157 -3.92 5.03 -10.92
N GLY A 158 -3.22 4.90 -9.80
CA GLY A 158 -3.28 5.88 -8.68
C GLY A 158 -4.57 5.85 -7.87
N LEU A 159 -5.52 4.95 -8.14
CA LEU A 159 -6.71 4.78 -7.32
C LEU A 159 -6.59 3.55 -6.41
N HIS A 160 -7.10 3.70 -5.18
CA HIS A 160 -7.02 2.70 -4.11
C HIS A 160 -8.42 2.30 -3.61
N GLY A 161 -8.50 1.22 -2.81
CA GLY A 161 -9.72 0.79 -2.15
C GLY A 161 -10.75 0.13 -3.06
N GLY A 162 -10.32 -0.52 -4.15
CA GLY A 162 -11.22 -1.26 -5.05
C GLY A 162 -12.10 -0.38 -5.95
N LYS A 163 -11.85 0.92 -5.99
CA LYS A 163 -12.60 1.87 -6.83
C LYS A 163 -12.10 1.83 -8.27
N SER A 164 -13.01 2.09 -9.23
CA SER A 164 -12.72 2.17 -10.67
C SER A 164 -11.91 0.96 -11.15
N MET A 165 -12.40 -0.22 -10.82
CA MET A 165 -11.81 -1.51 -11.10
C MET A 165 -12.90 -2.46 -11.60
N ILE A 166 -12.70 -3.09 -12.75
CA ILE A 166 -13.64 -4.01 -13.39
C ILE A 166 -12.91 -5.31 -13.68
N LYS A 167 -13.50 -6.42 -13.28
CA LYS A 167 -13.15 -7.76 -13.75
C LYS A 167 -13.88 -7.99 -15.06
N VAL A 168 -13.17 -8.36 -16.08
CA VAL A 168 -13.68 -8.63 -17.43
C VAL A 168 -13.64 -10.14 -17.64
N ASP A 169 -14.80 -10.77 -17.57
CA ASP A 169 -14.94 -12.22 -17.74
C ASP A 169 -15.05 -12.63 -19.22
N GLY A 170 -15.41 -11.67 -20.09
CA GLY A 170 -15.56 -11.88 -21.52
C GLY A 170 -15.97 -10.62 -22.27
N HIS A 171 -16.25 -10.75 -23.56
CA HIS A 171 -16.70 -9.62 -24.40
C HIS A 171 -18.07 -9.07 -23.99
N ASP A 172 -18.88 -9.83 -23.26
CA ASP A 172 -20.21 -9.41 -22.78
C ASP A 172 -20.10 -8.29 -21.71
N ASP A 173 -18.93 -8.15 -21.08
CA ASP A 173 -18.66 -7.07 -20.12
C ASP A 173 -18.33 -5.71 -20.77
N TYR A 174 -18.44 -5.61 -22.09
CA TYR A 174 -18.16 -4.37 -22.83
C TYR A 174 -18.91 -3.16 -22.26
N ALA A 175 -20.20 -3.32 -21.94
CA ALA A 175 -21.02 -2.24 -21.41
C ALA A 175 -20.52 -1.73 -20.05
N ALA A 176 -19.99 -2.61 -19.19
CA ALA A 176 -19.46 -2.23 -17.89
C ALA A 176 -18.23 -1.32 -18.00
N LEU A 177 -17.43 -1.47 -19.05
CA LEU A 177 -16.23 -0.66 -19.27
C LEU A 177 -16.54 0.83 -19.48
N HIS A 178 -17.74 1.19 -19.91
CA HIS A 178 -18.14 2.60 -20.06
C HIS A 178 -18.20 3.36 -18.72
N ALA A 179 -18.18 2.67 -17.60
CA ALA A 179 -18.03 3.30 -16.28
C ALA A 179 -16.61 3.83 -16.00
N LEU A 180 -15.62 3.48 -16.83
CA LEU A 180 -14.24 3.93 -16.68
C LEU A 180 -13.99 5.25 -17.41
N PRO A 181 -13.17 6.14 -16.82
CA PRO A 181 -12.86 7.45 -17.39
C PRO A 181 -11.74 7.34 -18.45
N PHE A 182 -12.09 7.17 -19.72
CA PHE A 182 -11.15 7.10 -20.84
C PHE A 182 -10.68 8.49 -21.30
N ASP A 183 -10.12 9.28 -20.39
CA ASP A 183 -9.72 10.67 -20.59
C ASP A 183 -8.21 10.84 -20.86
N GLY A 184 -7.51 9.75 -21.16
CA GLY A 184 -6.07 9.73 -21.41
C GLY A 184 -5.20 9.42 -20.19
N ARG A 185 -5.82 9.09 -19.06
CA ARG A 185 -5.10 8.61 -17.87
C ARG A 185 -4.56 7.20 -18.03
N ASP A 186 -3.65 6.82 -17.16
CA ASP A 186 -3.10 5.48 -17.10
C ASP A 186 -4.05 4.50 -16.43
N PHE A 187 -4.04 3.26 -16.92
CA PHE A 187 -4.70 2.10 -16.37
C PHE A 187 -3.71 0.97 -16.17
N TYR A 188 -4.13 -0.02 -15.41
CA TYR A 188 -3.48 -1.32 -15.30
C TYR A 188 -4.39 -2.41 -15.82
N LEU A 189 -3.89 -3.24 -16.73
CA LEU A 189 -4.40 -4.58 -16.99
C LEU A 189 -3.72 -5.52 -16.01
N VAL A 190 -4.50 -6.33 -15.29
CA VAL A 190 -4.00 -7.25 -14.27
C VAL A 190 -4.56 -8.64 -14.56
N GLU A 191 -3.71 -9.65 -14.58
CA GLU A 191 -4.12 -11.03 -14.66
C GLU A 191 -5.01 -11.39 -13.46
N TYR A 192 -6.15 -12.02 -13.72
CA TYR A 192 -7.01 -12.50 -12.64
C TYR A 192 -6.60 -13.92 -12.24
N VAL A 193 -6.35 -14.09 -10.97
CA VAL A 193 -6.12 -15.40 -10.35
C VAL A 193 -7.31 -15.70 -9.44
N ASP A 194 -8.00 -16.81 -9.68
CA ASP A 194 -9.06 -17.26 -8.78
C ASP A 194 -8.47 -17.73 -7.46
N TYR A 195 -8.98 -17.19 -6.36
CA TYR A 195 -8.49 -17.47 -5.01
C TYR A 195 -9.63 -17.76 -4.02
N ARG A 196 -10.75 -18.24 -4.56
CA ARG A 196 -11.87 -18.73 -3.73
C ARG A 196 -11.42 -19.93 -2.91
N ASP A 197 -11.91 -19.99 -1.67
CA ASP A 197 -11.85 -21.19 -0.88
C ASP A 197 -12.97 -22.19 -1.29
N ASP A 198 -12.99 -23.35 -0.65
CA ASP A 198 -13.99 -24.41 -0.91
C ASP A 198 -15.43 -23.97 -0.57
N ASN A 199 -15.61 -22.91 0.21
CA ASN A 199 -16.91 -22.34 0.55
C ASN A 199 -17.33 -21.19 -0.39
N GLY A 200 -16.51 -20.88 -1.39
CA GLY A 200 -16.76 -19.81 -2.35
C GLY A 200 -16.38 -18.41 -1.88
N PHE A 201 -15.64 -18.26 -0.79
CA PHE A 201 -15.20 -16.97 -0.28
C PHE A 201 -13.80 -16.61 -0.76
N HIS A 202 -13.60 -15.33 -1.02
CA HIS A 202 -12.31 -14.74 -1.35
C HIS A 202 -11.70 -14.12 -0.08
N HIS A 203 -10.52 -14.57 0.30
CA HIS A 203 -9.82 -14.10 1.50
C HIS A 203 -8.68 -13.15 1.13
N LYS A 204 -8.56 -12.03 1.87
CA LYS A 204 -7.49 -11.07 1.71
C LYS A 204 -6.86 -10.75 3.05
N GLN A 205 -5.58 -10.98 3.16
CA GLN A 205 -4.77 -10.64 4.31
C GLN A 205 -3.93 -9.40 4.00
N ARG A 206 -3.71 -8.57 5.03
CA ARG A 206 -2.72 -7.50 4.98
C ARG A 206 -1.54 -7.87 5.84
N ILE A 207 -0.39 -8.00 5.21
CA ILE A 207 0.90 -8.23 5.87
C ILE A 207 1.72 -6.97 5.74
N LEU A 208 2.26 -6.51 6.88
CA LEU A 208 3.29 -5.48 6.90
C LEU A 208 4.65 -6.13 6.93
N VAL A 209 5.60 -5.50 6.28
CA VAL A 209 7.02 -5.84 6.42
C VAL A 209 7.71 -4.63 7.00
N ILE A 210 8.26 -4.79 8.20
CA ILE A 210 8.93 -3.73 8.96
C ILE A 210 10.33 -4.24 9.29
N ASP A 211 11.36 -3.58 8.75
CA ASP A 211 12.75 -4.00 8.89
C ASP A 211 12.98 -5.47 8.46
N GLY A 212 12.32 -5.90 7.39
CA GLY A 212 12.35 -7.26 6.86
C GLY A 212 11.44 -8.27 7.56
N GLU A 213 10.85 -7.92 8.71
CA GLU A 213 10.01 -8.82 9.51
C GLU A 213 8.53 -8.71 9.12
N PRO A 214 7.86 -9.82 8.76
CA PRO A 214 6.45 -9.83 8.45
C PRO A 214 5.58 -9.75 9.71
N LEU A 215 4.50 -8.97 9.62
CA LEU A 215 3.50 -8.81 10.66
C LEU A 215 2.09 -8.84 10.04
N LEU A 216 1.29 -9.84 10.38
CA LEU A 216 -0.12 -9.89 9.98
C LEU A 216 -0.89 -8.74 10.63
N ARG A 217 -1.56 -7.92 9.82
CA ARG A 217 -2.31 -6.74 10.31
C ARG A 217 -3.81 -7.00 10.42
N HIS A 218 -4.40 -7.58 9.40
CA HIS A 218 -5.80 -8.00 9.40
C HIS A 218 -6.09 -9.03 8.30
N THR A 219 -7.23 -9.69 8.43
CA THR A 219 -7.83 -10.50 7.40
C THR A 219 -9.22 -9.98 7.09
N LEU A 220 -9.63 -10.08 5.84
CA LEU A 220 -10.97 -9.81 5.34
C LEU A 220 -11.39 -10.94 4.41
N TYR A 221 -12.69 -11.23 4.33
CA TYR A 221 -13.23 -12.12 3.31
C TYR A 221 -14.59 -11.64 2.81
N ASN A 222 -14.94 -12.07 1.61
CA ASN A 222 -16.24 -11.77 0.98
C ASN A 222 -16.56 -12.88 -0.03
N SER A 223 -17.84 -12.98 -0.41
CA SER A 223 -18.26 -13.77 -1.58
C SER A 223 -17.86 -13.11 -2.90
N ASP A 224 -17.68 -11.79 -2.91
CA ASP A 224 -17.19 -11.04 -4.08
C ASP A 224 -15.65 -11.11 -4.13
N TRP A 225 -15.10 -11.18 -5.35
CA TRP A 225 -13.65 -11.17 -5.61
C TRP A 225 -12.97 -9.85 -5.19
N ASN A 226 -13.72 -8.72 -5.21
CA ASN A 226 -13.19 -7.42 -4.82
C ASN A 226 -13.28 -7.20 -3.31
N VAL A 227 -12.42 -7.89 -2.56
CA VAL A 227 -12.37 -7.80 -1.10
C VAL A 227 -11.73 -6.48 -0.65
N HIS A 228 -12.47 -5.65 0.09
CA HIS A 228 -12.00 -4.35 0.59
C HIS A 228 -12.60 -4.02 1.97
N GLY A 229 -12.42 -2.77 2.46
CA GLY A 229 -12.84 -2.38 3.82
C GLY A 229 -14.31 -2.64 4.15
N ASN A 230 -15.22 -2.53 3.17
CA ASN A 230 -16.65 -2.81 3.37
C ASN A 230 -16.94 -4.29 3.63
N SER A 231 -16.04 -5.20 3.28
CA SER A 231 -16.17 -6.63 3.57
C SER A 231 -16.22 -6.93 5.08
N ARG A 232 -15.81 -5.98 5.93
CA ARG A 232 -15.94 -6.13 7.38
C ARG A 232 -17.39 -6.29 7.83
N ALA A 233 -18.32 -5.55 7.24
CA ALA A 233 -19.76 -5.71 7.54
C ALA A 233 -20.25 -7.11 7.16
N PHE A 234 -19.88 -7.59 5.97
CA PHE A 234 -20.19 -8.95 5.51
C PHE A 234 -19.67 -10.02 6.48
N MET A 235 -18.45 -9.86 7.02
CA MET A 235 -17.87 -10.78 7.99
C MET A 235 -18.62 -10.79 9.31
N LEU A 236 -18.95 -9.62 9.87
CA LEU A 236 -19.62 -9.49 11.19
C LEU A 236 -21.02 -10.09 11.20
N GLU A 237 -21.66 -10.26 10.05
CA GLU A 237 -22.94 -10.97 9.94
C GLU A 237 -22.80 -12.50 10.01
N ARG A 238 -21.59 -13.05 9.83
CA ARG A 238 -21.32 -14.48 9.65
C ARG A 238 -20.38 -15.08 10.67
N GLU A 239 -19.58 -14.25 11.33
CA GLU A 239 -18.51 -14.67 12.21
C GLU A 239 -18.51 -13.87 13.50
N SER A 240 -18.41 -14.55 14.65
CA SER A 240 -18.24 -13.88 15.92
C SER A 240 -16.81 -13.30 16.07
N TRP A 241 -16.64 -12.40 17.03
CA TRP A 241 -15.31 -11.86 17.34
C TRP A 241 -14.32 -12.92 17.79
N GLU A 242 -14.78 -13.94 18.51
CA GLU A 242 -13.97 -15.08 18.96
C GLU A 242 -13.46 -15.88 17.76
N GLN A 243 -14.31 -16.10 16.76
CA GLN A 243 -13.93 -16.76 15.51
C GLN A 243 -12.93 -15.92 14.69
N ASP A 244 -13.15 -14.61 14.53
CA ASP A 244 -12.18 -13.70 13.87
C ASP A 244 -10.82 -13.71 14.60
N ILE A 245 -10.82 -13.74 15.93
CA ILE A 245 -9.58 -13.82 16.73
C ILE A 245 -8.88 -15.17 16.52
N ALA A 246 -9.60 -16.27 16.58
CA ALA A 246 -9.05 -17.61 16.37
C ALA A 246 -8.49 -17.79 14.94
N HIS A 247 -9.25 -17.35 13.94
CA HIS A 247 -8.81 -17.36 12.55
C HIS A 247 -7.55 -16.51 12.33
N PHE A 248 -7.53 -15.30 12.90
CA PHE A 248 -6.34 -14.45 12.86
C PHE A 248 -5.12 -15.10 13.51
N ALA A 249 -5.31 -15.76 14.65
CA ALA A 249 -4.23 -16.47 15.34
C ALA A 249 -3.68 -17.63 14.49
N HIS A 250 -4.55 -18.44 13.89
CA HIS A 250 -4.16 -19.51 12.98
C HIS A 250 -3.34 -18.97 11.78
N LEU A 251 -3.82 -17.91 11.12
CA LEU A 251 -3.07 -17.29 10.02
C LEU A 251 -1.70 -16.78 10.46
N ARG A 252 -1.60 -16.15 11.64
CA ARG A 252 -0.35 -15.58 12.17
C ARG A 252 0.65 -16.65 12.58
N ASP A 253 0.18 -17.71 13.26
CA ASP A 253 1.04 -18.65 13.98
C ASP A 253 1.37 -19.91 13.15
N GLU A 254 0.50 -20.27 12.21
CA GLU A 254 0.64 -21.48 11.41
C GLU A 254 0.85 -21.19 9.91
N MET A 255 0.06 -20.28 9.31
CA MET A 255 0.11 -20.04 7.86
C MET A 255 1.23 -19.08 7.45
N LEU A 256 1.50 -18.05 8.24
CA LEU A 256 2.50 -17.03 7.91
C LEU A 256 3.96 -17.52 8.08
N PRO A 257 4.35 -18.28 9.12
CA PRO A 257 5.73 -18.70 9.32
C PRO A 257 6.37 -19.44 8.15
N PRO A 258 5.72 -20.40 7.47
CA PRO A 258 6.28 -21.07 6.30
C PRO A 258 6.58 -20.13 5.12
N LEU A 259 5.89 -19.00 5.03
CA LEU A 259 6.04 -18.01 3.96
C LEU A 259 7.18 -17.00 4.21
N ARG A 260 7.84 -17.06 5.38
CA ARG A 260 8.95 -16.13 5.71
C ARG A 260 10.04 -16.07 4.65
N PRO A 261 10.53 -17.19 4.08
CA PRO A 261 11.57 -17.13 3.05
C PRO A 261 11.12 -16.34 1.81
N ALA A 262 9.88 -16.55 1.34
CA ALA A 262 9.30 -15.81 0.22
C ALA A 262 9.17 -14.31 0.54
N ILE A 263 8.67 -13.98 1.74
CA ILE A 263 8.52 -12.58 2.18
C ILE A 263 9.89 -11.90 2.36
N THR A 264 10.90 -12.60 2.82
CA THR A 264 12.28 -12.09 2.90
C THR A 264 12.82 -11.73 1.51
N GLU A 265 12.58 -12.58 0.51
CA GLU A 265 12.99 -12.29 -0.86
C GLU A 265 12.18 -11.11 -1.46
N ILE A 266 10.88 -11.02 -1.15
CA ILE A 266 10.08 -9.84 -1.50
C ILE A 266 10.70 -8.57 -0.88
N ALA A 267 10.99 -8.58 0.41
CA ALA A 267 11.60 -7.44 1.10
C ALA A 267 12.94 -7.02 0.47
N ARG A 268 13.78 -7.99 0.14
CA ARG A 268 15.06 -7.76 -0.54
C ARG A 268 14.87 -7.08 -1.90
N ARG A 269 13.88 -7.50 -2.69
CA ARG A 269 13.60 -6.90 -4.01
C ARG A 269 12.92 -5.54 -3.91
N MET A 270 12.07 -5.32 -2.90
CA MET A 270 11.40 -4.04 -2.67
C MET A 270 12.39 -2.95 -2.20
N GLN A 271 13.43 -3.30 -1.46
CA GLN A 271 14.43 -2.36 -0.91
C GLN A 271 13.80 -1.26 -0.05
N LEU A 272 12.78 -1.60 0.73
CA LEU A 272 12.05 -0.72 1.62
C LEU A 272 12.09 -1.26 3.05
N GLU A 273 12.32 -0.37 4.02
CA GLU A 273 12.33 -0.72 5.44
C GLU A 273 10.91 -0.86 5.99
N TYR A 274 9.92 -0.23 5.33
CA TYR A 274 8.52 -0.28 5.71
C TYR A 274 7.61 -0.31 4.48
N PHE A 275 6.90 -1.39 4.29
CA PHE A 275 5.87 -1.53 3.26
C PHE A 275 4.76 -2.48 3.72
N GLY A 276 3.67 -2.55 2.99
CA GLY A 276 2.60 -3.51 3.21
C GLY A 276 2.19 -4.22 1.95
N MET A 277 1.67 -5.43 2.10
CA MET A 277 1.11 -6.24 1.03
C MET A 277 -0.34 -6.58 1.33
N ASP A 278 -1.21 -6.44 0.33
CA ASP A 278 -2.49 -7.12 0.29
C ASP A 278 -2.29 -8.43 -0.47
N CYS A 279 -2.62 -9.55 0.14
CA CYS A 279 -2.29 -10.88 -0.35
C CYS A 279 -3.33 -11.92 0.09
N ASN A 280 -3.22 -13.14 -0.45
CA ASN A 280 -3.91 -14.31 0.06
C ASN A 280 -2.87 -15.36 0.47
N LEU A 281 -2.97 -15.84 1.71
CA LEU A 281 -2.21 -16.97 2.22
C LEU A 281 -2.96 -18.25 1.80
N ARG A 282 -2.48 -18.89 0.76
CA ARG A 282 -3.14 -20.05 0.17
C ARG A 282 -2.93 -21.32 0.99
N PRO A 283 -3.93 -22.21 1.03
CA PRO A 283 -3.80 -23.51 1.72
C PRO A 283 -2.66 -24.39 1.17
N ASP A 284 -2.28 -24.20 -0.10
CA ASP A 284 -1.18 -24.93 -0.75
C ASP A 284 0.22 -24.41 -0.37
N GLY A 285 0.31 -23.45 0.57
CA GLY A 285 1.56 -22.86 1.05
C GLY A 285 2.13 -21.81 0.12
N GLN A 286 1.38 -21.31 -0.85
CA GLN A 286 1.78 -20.20 -1.71
C GLN A 286 1.22 -18.87 -1.22
N LEU A 287 1.90 -17.80 -1.54
CA LEU A 287 1.49 -16.41 -1.28
C LEU A 287 1.04 -15.76 -2.58
N LEU A 288 -0.28 -15.52 -2.73
CA LEU A 288 -0.79 -14.72 -3.84
C LEU A 288 -0.75 -13.24 -3.45
N VAL A 289 0.04 -12.43 -4.14
CA VAL A 289 0.21 -11.00 -3.87
C VAL A 289 -0.65 -10.18 -4.81
N PHE A 290 -1.62 -9.43 -4.29
CA PHE A 290 -2.46 -8.51 -5.08
C PHE A 290 -1.80 -7.16 -5.29
N GLU A 291 -1.09 -6.67 -4.26
CA GLU A 291 -0.33 -5.42 -4.29
C GLU A 291 0.71 -5.38 -3.17
N ALA A 292 1.82 -4.70 -3.41
CA ALA A 292 2.77 -4.31 -2.37
C ALA A 292 3.03 -2.80 -2.50
N ASN A 293 2.74 -2.06 -1.43
CA ASN A 293 2.78 -0.60 -1.43
C ASN A 293 3.76 -0.10 -0.37
N ALA A 294 4.63 0.82 -0.77
CA ALA A 294 5.43 1.58 0.18
C ALA A 294 4.52 2.32 1.18
N ASN A 295 4.98 2.50 2.40
CA ASN A 295 4.33 3.39 3.37
C ASN A 295 2.83 3.12 3.59
N MET A 296 2.41 1.86 3.58
CA MET A 296 0.98 1.52 3.71
C MET A 296 0.37 2.05 5.01
N ASN A 297 -0.79 2.70 4.91
CA ASN A 297 -1.54 3.20 6.07
C ASN A 297 -2.15 2.06 6.89
N VAL A 298 -1.72 1.88 8.14
CA VAL A 298 -2.08 0.72 8.98
C VAL A 298 -2.46 1.05 10.41
N LEU A 299 -2.25 2.27 10.85
CA LEU A 299 -2.58 2.72 12.20
C LEU A 299 -4.05 3.20 12.34
N HIS A 300 -4.89 2.88 11.34
CA HIS A 300 -6.33 3.10 11.39
C HIS A 300 -7.05 2.01 12.19
N GLY A 301 -8.27 2.32 12.59
CA GLY A 301 -9.13 1.43 13.37
C GLY A 301 -8.96 1.65 14.88
N ARG A 302 -10.09 1.77 15.56
CA ARG A 302 -10.18 2.01 17.01
C ARG A 302 -10.99 0.93 17.72
N SER A 303 -11.36 -0.16 17.01
CA SER A 303 -12.10 -1.25 17.64
C SER A 303 -11.28 -1.85 18.78
N PRO A 304 -11.83 -1.92 20.00
CA PRO A 304 -11.15 -2.53 21.15
C PRO A 304 -10.68 -3.96 20.86
N GLN A 305 -11.47 -4.73 20.09
CA GLN A 305 -11.19 -6.12 19.74
C GLN A 305 -9.95 -6.29 18.84
N THR A 306 -9.57 -5.26 18.08
CA THR A 306 -8.40 -5.30 17.21
C THR A 306 -7.25 -4.42 17.68
N LEU A 307 -7.37 -3.83 18.87
CA LEU A 307 -6.37 -2.90 19.40
C LEU A 307 -4.99 -3.58 19.59
N TYR A 308 -4.97 -4.85 20.01
CA TYR A 308 -3.72 -5.61 20.17
C TYR A 308 -2.93 -5.74 18.83
N ARG A 309 -3.63 -5.88 17.70
CA ARG A 309 -3.00 -5.91 16.35
C ARG A 309 -2.33 -4.58 16.02
N ARG A 310 -2.92 -3.45 16.45
CA ARG A 310 -2.32 -2.12 16.29
C ARG A 310 -1.12 -1.93 17.21
N LYS A 311 -1.18 -2.41 18.45
CA LYS A 311 -0.09 -2.32 19.42
C LYS A 311 1.20 -2.96 18.89
N ALA A 312 1.10 -4.16 18.33
CA ALA A 312 2.24 -4.85 17.70
C ALA A 312 2.88 -4.03 16.56
N VAL A 313 2.07 -3.35 15.73
CA VAL A 313 2.59 -2.45 14.68
C VAL A 313 3.33 -1.26 15.29
N VAL A 314 2.74 -0.63 16.31
CA VAL A 314 3.34 0.54 16.99
C VAL A 314 4.70 0.17 17.59
N GLU A 315 4.79 -0.97 18.28
CA GLU A 315 6.04 -1.47 18.87
C GLU A 315 7.14 -1.70 17.83
N LYS A 316 6.79 -2.31 16.69
CA LYS A 316 7.74 -2.53 15.58
C LYS A 316 8.18 -1.22 14.91
N LEU A 317 7.28 -0.25 14.75
CA LEU A 317 7.64 1.06 14.20
C LEU A 317 8.53 1.86 15.17
N HIS A 318 8.29 1.81 16.48
CA HIS A 318 9.18 2.41 17.46
C HIS A 318 10.58 1.78 17.41
N ALA A 319 10.66 0.45 17.31
CA ALA A 319 11.93 -0.26 17.18
C ALA A 319 12.67 0.16 15.90
N LEU A 320 11.96 0.24 14.75
CA LEU A 320 12.49 0.72 13.49
C LEU A 320 13.08 2.15 13.62
N LEU A 321 12.29 3.09 14.16
CA LEU A 321 12.73 4.46 14.33
C LEU A 321 13.94 4.57 15.28
N THR A 322 13.92 3.84 16.40
CA THR A 322 15.04 3.80 17.35
C THR A 322 16.31 3.27 16.69
N LYS A 323 16.21 2.18 15.94
CA LYS A 323 17.34 1.57 15.22
C LYS A 323 18.00 2.57 14.26
N TYR A 324 17.19 3.25 13.46
CA TYR A 324 17.69 4.09 12.36
C TYR A 324 18.04 5.53 12.79
N SER A 325 17.41 6.07 13.84
CA SER A 325 17.77 7.39 14.39
C SER A 325 18.93 7.35 15.37
N GLY A 326 19.23 6.18 15.93
CA GLY A 326 20.20 6.03 17.02
C GLY A 326 19.70 6.56 18.38
N GLU A 327 18.44 6.99 18.47
CA GLU A 327 17.87 7.60 19.66
C GLU A 327 16.58 6.89 20.13
N LYS A 328 16.37 6.83 21.44
CA LYS A 328 15.17 6.27 22.04
C LYS A 328 13.98 7.19 21.79
N VAL A 329 13.00 6.74 20.99
CA VAL A 329 11.90 7.56 20.47
C VAL A 329 10.66 7.62 21.39
N ILE A 330 10.63 6.79 22.46
CA ILE A 330 9.59 6.71 23.51
C ILE A 330 10.21 6.74 24.89
#